data_1162fd73f646947504c77d490d6fba22
#
_entry.id   1162fd73f646947504c77d490d6fba22
#
_cell.length_a   1.000
_cell.length_b   1.000
_cell.length_c   1.000
_cell.angle_alpha   90.00
_cell.angle_beta   90.00
_cell.angle_gamma   90.00
#
_symmetry.space_group_name_H-M   'P 1'
#
loop_
_entity.id
_entity.type
_entity.pdbx_description
1 polymer ?
#
loop_
_entity_poly.entity_id
_entity_poly.type
_entity_poly.pdbx_seq_one_letter_code
_entity_poly.pdbx_strand_id
1 'polypeptide(L)'
;MLNMLYAHRHSVVAVCLALLVAVTTARAQQARAQEARAQEGISEDAAVAMVREQTDGKVVRVDRKLEDGSLVYRIRVLSPDGRLREYRVDATTGSMR
;
A
#
# COMPACT_ATOMS: atom_id res chain seq x y z
N MET A 1 -1.67 -34.86 44.66
CA MET A 1 -1.08 -33.50 44.71
C MET A 1 -0.02 -33.25 43.66
N LEU A 2 0.95 -34.09 43.52
CA LEU A 2 2.01 -33.94 42.49
C LEU A 2 1.47 -34.01 41.06
N ASN A 3 0.45 -34.79 40.77
CA ASN A 3 -0.15 -34.92 39.44
C ASN A 3 -0.96 -33.69 39.01
N MET A 4 -1.55 -32.96 39.93
CA MET A 4 -2.28 -31.73 39.61
C MET A 4 -1.37 -30.58 39.24
N LEU A 5 -0.25 -30.43 39.92
CA LEU A 5 0.77 -29.42 39.61
C LEU A 5 1.47 -29.70 38.27
N TYR A 6 1.64 -30.94 37.92
CA TYR A 6 2.24 -31.35 36.65
C TYR A 6 1.31 -31.07 35.46
N ALA A 7 0.03 -31.36 35.58
CA ALA A 7 -0.98 -31.07 34.56
C ALA A 7 -1.12 -29.55 34.29
N HIS A 8 -1.04 -28.74 35.36
CA HIS A 8 -1.12 -27.27 35.22
C HIS A 8 0.08 -26.67 34.48
N ARG A 9 1.26 -27.19 34.68
CA ARG A 9 2.47 -26.76 33.95
C ARG A 9 2.37 -27.05 32.46
N HIS A 10 1.87 -28.19 32.06
CA HIS A 10 1.69 -28.54 30.65
C HIS A 10 0.65 -27.66 29.96
N SER A 11 -0.43 -27.29 30.65
CA SER A 11 -1.46 -26.40 30.10
C SER A 11 -0.94 -24.99 29.79
N VAL A 12 -0.10 -24.44 30.67
CA VAL A 12 0.49 -23.11 30.48
C VAL A 12 1.47 -23.10 29.32
N VAL A 13 2.30 -24.10 29.17
CA VAL A 13 3.26 -24.23 28.07
C VAL A 13 2.54 -24.38 26.73
N ALA A 14 1.46 -25.16 26.67
CA ALA A 14 0.67 -25.34 25.45
C ALA A 14 0.00 -24.04 25.01
N VAL A 15 -0.51 -23.22 25.92
CA VAL A 15 -1.12 -21.92 25.64
C VAL A 15 -0.07 -20.93 25.11
N CYS A 16 1.12 -20.88 25.69
CA CYS A 16 2.19 -20.01 25.23
C CYS A 16 2.66 -20.35 23.80
N LEU A 17 2.78 -21.64 23.47
CA LEU A 17 3.13 -22.09 22.12
C LEU A 17 2.06 -21.74 21.09
N ALA A 18 0.78 -21.85 21.42
CA ALA A 18 -0.33 -21.47 20.56
C ALA A 18 -0.34 -19.96 20.25
N LEU A 19 -0.06 -19.12 21.23
CA LEU A 19 0.05 -17.67 21.06
C LEU A 19 1.21 -17.26 20.16
N LEU A 20 2.36 -17.92 20.27
CA LEU A 20 3.52 -17.67 19.40
C LEU A 20 3.25 -18.00 17.94
N VAL A 21 2.55 -19.09 17.65
CA VAL A 21 2.17 -19.46 16.28
C VAL A 21 1.20 -18.45 15.66
N ALA A 22 0.23 -17.95 16.43
CA ALA A 22 -0.73 -16.94 15.97
C ALA A 22 -0.05 -15.62 15.56
N VAL A 23 0.94 -15.15 16.31
CA VAL A 23 1.70 -13.93 16.01
C VAL A 23 2.52 -14.09 14.72
N THR A 24 3.16 -15.23 14.51
CA THR A 24 3.95 -15.51 13.31
C THR A 24 3.07 -15.54 12.05
N THR A 25 1.88 -16.11 12.13
CA THR A 25 0.92 -16.18 11.03
C THR A 25 0.43 -14.77 10.62
N ALA A 26 0.15 -13.89 11.59
CA ALA A 26 -0.28 -12.53 11.33
C ALA A 26 0.78 -11.70 10.59
N ARG A 27 2.05 -11.83 10.95
CA ARG A 27 3.17 -11.16 10.26
C ARG A 27 3.33 -11.63 8.82
N ALA A 28 3.20 -12.92 8.56
CA ALA A 28 3.28 -13.47 7.22
C ALA A 28 2.15 -12.93 6.32
N GLN A 29 0.94 -12.78 6.84
CA GLN A 29 -0.19 -12.20 6.10
C GLN A 29 0.03 -10.72 5.78
N GLN A 30 0.58 -9.94 6.69
CA GLN A 30 0.90 -8.53 6.44
C GLN A 30 1.98 -8.37 5.37
N ALA A 31 3.02 -9.20 5.38
CA ALA A 31 4.06 -9.18 4.37
C ALA A 31 3.49 -9.50 2.97
N ARG A 32 2.62 -10.48 2.85
CA ARG A 32 1.95 -10.82 1.59
C ARG A 32 1.05 -9.70 1.09
N ALA A 33 0.32 -9.02 1.97
CA ALA A 33 -0.51 -7.89 1.61
C ALA A 33 0.32 -6.72 1.06
N GLN A 34 1.49 -6.46 1.63
CA GLN A 34 2.41 -5.44 1.13
C GLN A 34 3.01 -5.80 -0.23
N GLU A 35 3.39 -7.05 -0.44
CA GLU A 35 3.89 -7.53 -1.73
C GLU A 35 2.82 -7.43 -2.82
N ALA A 36 1.56 -7.79 -2.52
CA ALA A 36 0.46 -7.66 -3.45
C ALA A 36 0.23 -6.21 -3.86
N ARG A 37 0.32 -5.26 -2.93
CA ARG A 37 0.20 -3.83 -3.22
C ARG A 37 1.35 -3.31 -4.08
N ALA A 38 2.57 -3.78 -3.85
CA ALA A 38 3.72 -3.43 -4.68
C ALA A 38 3.57 -3.95 -6.11
N GLN A 39 2.96 -5.12 -6.31
CA GLN A 39 2.69 -5.70 -7.63
C GLN A 39 1.57 -4.98 -8.39
N GLU A 40 0.63 -4.34 -7.70
CA GLU A 40 -0.46 -3.56 -8.30
C GLU A 40 0.01 -2.21 -8.88
N GLY A 41 1.28 -1.84 -8.67
CA GLY A 41 1.84 -0.58 -9.12
C GLY A 41 1.70 0.53 -8.07
N ILE A 42 1.76 1.77 -8.51
CA ILE A 42 1.67 2.92 -7.61
C ILE A 42 0.22 3.31 -7.33
N SER A 43 -0.02 3.83 -6.12
CA SER A 43 -1.33 4.34 -5.74
C SER A 43 -1.59 5.72 -6.33
N GLU A 44 -2.86 6.14 -6.31
CA GLU A 44 -3.26 7.50 -6.71
C GLU A 44 -2.53 8.57 -5.88
N ASP A 45 -2.43 8.37 -4.56
CA ASP A 45 -1.72 9.31 -3.68
C ASP A 45 -0.24 9.40 -4.00
N ALA A 46 0.40 8.29 -4.34
CA ALA A 46 1.80 8.27 -4.77
C ALA A 46 1.98 9.00 -6.11
N ALA A 47 1.05 8.81 -7.05
CA ALA A 47 1.07 9.52 -8.33
C ALA A 47 0.93 11.03 -8.15
N VAL A 48 0.01 11.48 -7.29
CA VAL A 48 -0.16 12.89 -6.95
C VAL A 48 1.10 13.47 -6.31
N ALA A 49 1.74 12.74 -5.40
CA ALA A 49 3.00 13.16 -4.77
C ALA A 49 4.12 13.34 -5.80
N MET A 50 4.24 12.43 -6.77
CA MET A 50 5.20 12.55 -7.86
C MET A 50 4.99 13.81 -8.69
N VAL A 51 3.74 14.13 -9.02
CA VAL A 51 3.40 15.35 -9.77
C VAL A 51 3.74 16.60 -8.96
N ARG A 52 3.45 16.61 -7.67
CA ARG A 52 3.79 17.73 -6.79
C ARG A 52 5.28 18.01 -6.70
N GLU A 53 6.13 17.00 -6.84
CA GLU A 53 7.57 17.17 -6.90
C GLU A 53 8.03 17.82 -8.22
N GLN A 54 7.26 17.67 -9.30
CA GLN A 54 7.60 18.18 -10.62
C GLN A 54 7.06 19.58 -10.90
N THR A 55 6.12 20.07 -10.10
CA THR A 55 5.47 21.35 -10.34
C THR A 55 5.13 22.06 -9.02
N ASP A 56 5.19 23.40 -9.06
CA ASP A 56 4.73 24.27 -7.97
C ASP A 56 3.22 24.55 -8.06
N GLY A 57 2.54 24.00 -9.06
CA GLY A 57 1.13 24.19 -9.28
C GLY A 57 0.24 23.47 -8.27
N LYS A 58 -1.05 23.77 -8.32
CA LYS A 58 -2.06 23.16 -7.48
C LYS A 58 -2.76 22.03 -8.22
N VAL A 59 -2.82 20.84 -7.63
CA VAL A 59 -3.61 19.73 -8.17
C VAL A 59 -5.10 20.04 -8.00
N VAL A 60 -5.82 20.14 -9.12
CA VAL A 60 -7.23 20.49 -9.14
C VAL A 60 -8.14 19.32 -9.50
N ARG A 61 -7.61 18.29 -10.15
CA ARG A 61 -8.37 17.11 -10.53
C ARG A 61 -7.48 15.90 -10.72
N VAL A 62 -7.99 14.73 -10.32
CA VAL A 62 -7.35 13.44 -10.54
C VAL A 62 -8.38 12.49 -11.14
N ASP A 63 -8.10 11.92 -12.31
CA ASP A 63 -8.93 10.92 -12.97
C ASP A 63 -8.15 9.62 -13.16
N ARG A 64 -8.86 8.50 -13.03
CA ARG A 64 -8.33 7.17 -13.34
C ARG A 64 -8.90 6.74 -14.68
N LYS A 65 -8.02 6.31 -15.59
CA LYS A 65 -8.44 5.79 -16.89
C LYS A 65 -7.64 4.55 -17.26
N LEU A 66 -8.30 3.61 -17.92
CA LEU A 66 -7.63 2.50 -18.59
C LEU A 66 -7.26 2.96 -20.00
N GLU A 67 -5.97 3.01 -20.28
CA GLU A 67 -5.43 3.30 -21.61
C GLU A 67 -4.59 2.10 -22.06
N ASP A 68 -4.93 1.50 -23.19
CA ASP A 68 -4.24 0.33 -23.75
C ASP A 68 -4.06 -0.84 -22.75
N GLY A 69 -5.06 -1.07 -21.90
CA GLY A 69 -5.04 -2.11 -20.89
C GLY A 69 -4.28 -1.78 -19.62
N SER A 70 -3.70 -0.58 -19.51
CA SER A 70 -2.97 -0.10 -18.34
C SER A 70 -3.74 1.00 -17.62
N LEU A 71 -3.68 0.97 -16.29
CA LEU A 71 -4.28 2.02 -15.48
C LEU A 71 -3.37 3.26 -15.51
N VAL A 72 -3.96 4.40 -15.88
CA VAL A 72 -3.26 5.69 -15.95
C VAL A 72 -4.00 6.71 -15.09
N TYR A 73 -3.24 7.42 -14.26
CA TYR A 73 -3.76 8.55 -13.50
C TYR A 73 -3.54 9.82 -14.33
N ARG A 74 -4.63 10.53 -14.63
CA ARG A 74 -4.59 11.85 -15.30
C ARG A 74 -4.75 12.91 -14.23
N ILE A 75 -3.69 13.68 -14.01
CA ILE A 75 -3.64 14.67 -12.93
C ILE A 75 -3.59 16.06 -13.56
N ARG A 76 -4.62 16.86 -13.30
CA ARG A 76 -4.68 18.25 -13.76
C ARG A 76 -4.12 19.17 -12.69
N VAL A 77 -3.24 20.05 -13.11
CA VAL A 77 -2.55 20.99 -12.25
C VAL A 77 -2.78 22.40 -12.77
N LEU A 78 -3.19 23.28 -11.87
CA LEU A 78 -3.24 24.72 -12.16
C LEU A 78 -1.89 25.33 -11.82
N SER A 79 -1.16 25.77 -12.84
CA SER A 79 0.15 26.40 -12.68
C SER A 79 0.02 27.81 -12.09
N PRO A 80 1.10 28.34 -11.45
CA PRO A 80 1.05 29.70 -10.88
C PRO A 80 0.77 30.80 -11.91
N ASP A 81 1.05 30.55 -13.18
CA ASP A 81 0.76 31.44 -14.31
C ASP A 81 -0.72 31.38 -14.78
N GLY A 82 -1.57 30.59 -14.12
CA GLY A 82 -2.98 30.44 -14.44
C GLY A 82 -3.27 29.43 -15.54
N ARG A 83 -2.31 28.64 -15.99
CA ARG A 83 -2.49 27.63 -17.03
C ARG A 83 -2.80 26.27 -16.43
N LEU A 84 -3.70 25.52 -17.09
CA LEU A 84 -3.97 24.12 -16.76
C LEU A 84 -3.00 23.21 -17.51
N ARG A 85 -2.35 22.34 -16.77
CA ARG A 85 -1.47 21.31 -17.31
C ARG A 85 -1.97 19.94 -16.91
N GLU A 86 -1.79 18.95 -17.75
CA GLU A 86 -2.16 17.57 -17.48
C GLU A 86 -0.91 16.71 -17.43
N TYR A 87 -0.78 15.96 -16.34
CA TYR A 87 0.25 14.94 -16.16
C TYR A 87 -0.39 13.57 -16.21
N ARG A 88 0.24 12.65 -16.92
CA ARG A 88 -0.17 11.26 -16.99
C ARG A 88 0.84 10.39 -16.29
N VAL A 89 0.39 9.62 -15.31
CA VAL A 89 1.24 8.70 -14.56
C VAL A 89 0.75 7.29 -14.79
N ASP A 90 1.60 6.44 -15.36
CA ASP A 90 1.30 5.03 -15.53
C ASP A 90 1.37 4.34 -14.17
N ALA A 91 0.25 3.75 -13.72
CA ALA A 91 0.17 3.11 -12.42
C ALA A 91 1.04 1.84 -12.34
N THR A 92 1.30 1.18 -13.45
CA THR A 92 2.08 -0.05 -13.49
C THR A 92 3.58 0.22 -13.44
N THR A 93 4.06 1.15 -14.25
CA THR A 93 5.50 1.45 -14.40
C THR A 93 5.96 2.64 -13.56
N GLY A 94 5.04 3.51 -13.16
CA GLY A 94 5.36 4.78 -12.51
C GLY A 94 5.92 5.84 -13.45
N SER A 95 5.88 5.60 -14.76
CA SER A 95 6.36 6.60 -15.73
C SER A 95 5.39 7.76 -15.84
N MET A 96 5.93 8.96 -15.92
CA MET A 96 5.17 10.20 -16.00
C MET A 96 5.43 10.89 -17.34
N ARG A 97 4.36 11.37 -17.94
CA ARG A 97 4.43 12.14 -19.20
C ARG A 97 3.81 13.53 -19.06
#